data_4f16af915ced19867f894ef7799b411c
#
_entry.id   4f16af915ced19867f894ef7799b411c
#
_cell.length_a   1.000
_cell.length_b   1.000
_cell.length_c   1.000
_cell.angle_alpha   90.00
_cell.angle_beta   90.00
_cell.angle_gamma   90.00
#
_symmetry.space_group_name_H-M   'P 1'
#
loop_
_entity.id
_entity.type
_entity.pdbx_description
1 polymer ?
#
loop_
_entity_poly.entity_id
_entity_poly.type
_entity_poly.pdbx_seq_one_letter_code
_entity_poly.pdbx_strand_id
1 'polypeptide(L)'
;MKRLTTLVLLCLVSLNLTAQKLNSNKKAIIASVEAHKENLIQISDSIWALAETAFNESKSAEVLADYAEKNGLKVTRGVANIPTAFTATYGSGKPLISVLGEFDALPGLSQKTVPTKDPLAEGAPGHGCGHNMFGAASLGAAIAIKEQIEAGKLKGTVKFLGTPAEEKYFAKVWMVEAGLWDDVDVNVSWHPGANIEADVQSGLSLIDFIVEFHGQAAHASADPWNGRSASDALELYTTGINYYREHIKPTSRIHYHIQDGGQVVNVVPDYSKIWVRVRDPKRKIMLPTYERVKKMAEGAAIMANVDYKISLVSGIYEVLVNRTGGEIMQKNLELLGPISYTDQETAFGKAIQKATGKPEVGMDSKIESLRETEKNPGGGSTDVGDVSWNVPNINLSVTVAPKDTPWHSWAVVACGGMSIGHKGMVYASKAMAMTMADLFENPKLVTKVKEEFKTRKGDEKYEAMIDGPPPIGNN
;
A
#
# COMPACT_ATOMS: atom_id res chain seq x y z
N MET A 1 -22.40 -67.44 -36.45
CA MET A 1 -21.88 -66.07 -36.48
C MET A 1 -22.87 -65.21 -35.68
N LYS A 2 -22.59 -64.93 -34.41
CA LYS A 2 -23.40 -64.05 -33.51
C LYS A 2 -22.73 -62.69 -33.44
N ARG A 3 -23.42 -61.63 -33.92
CA ARG A 3 -22.95 -60.24 -33.79
C ARG A 3 -23.31 -59.75 -32.39
N LEU A 4 -22.29 -59.41 -31.62
CA LEU A 4 -22.39 -58.77 -30.32
C LEU A 4 -22.49 -57.25 -30.56
N THR A 5 -23.63 -56.67 -30.26
CA THR A 5 -23.87 -55.23 -30.33
C THR A 5 -23.53 -54.63 -28.95
N THR A 6 -22.40 -53.95 -28.84
CA THR A 6 -22.00 -53.25 -27.62
C THR A 6 -22.68 -51.88 -27.58
N LEU A 7 -23.60 -51.71 -26.64
CA LEU A 7 -24.27 -50.42 -26.36
C LEU A 7 -23.34 -49.61 -25.48
N VAL A 8 -22.75 -48.53 -26.04
CA VAL A 8 -21.97 -47.54 -25.27
C VAL A 8 -22.95 -46.52 -24.69
N LEU A 9 -23.17 -46.60 -23.40
CA LEU A 9 -23.97 -45.63 -22.63
C LEU A 9 -23.07 -44.42 -22.37
N LEU A 10 -23.22 -43.34 -23.14
CA LEU A 10 -22.57 -42.04 -22.86
C LEU A 10 -23.33 -41.38 -21.70
N CYS A 11 -22.80 -41.46 -20.50
CA CYS A 11 -23.23 -40.59 -19.39
C CYS A 11 -22.76 -39.16 -19.65
N LEU A 12 -23.62 -38.32 -20.21
CA LEU A 12 -23.48 -36.87 -20.20
C LEU A 12 -23.67 -36.39 -18.78
N VAL A 13 -22.58 -36.26 -18.03
CA VAL A 13 -22.56 -35.46 -16.81
C VAL A 13 -22.62 -34.00 -17.25
N SER A 14 -23.84 -33.46 -17.34
CA SER A 14 -24.07 -32.02 -17.44
C SER A 14 -23.61 -31.38 -16.11
N LEU A 15 -22.39 -30.88 -16.07
CA LEU A 15 -21.93 -29.91 -15.07
C LEU A 15 -22.83 -28.67 -15.23
N ASN A 16 -23.90 -28.61 -14.44
CA ASN A 16 -24.63 -27.37 -14.22
C ASN A 16 -23.68 -26.41 -13.48
N LEU A 17 -22.87 -25.69 -14.23
CA LEU A 17 -22.27 -24.44 -13.79
C LEU A 17 -23.44 -23.46 -13.59
N THR A 18 -24.08 -23.53 -12.40
CA THR A 18 -24.98 -22.45 -11.98
C THR A 18 -24.12 -21.21 -11.84
N ALA A 19 -24.11 -20.35 -12.86
CA ALA A 19 -23.54 -19.01 -12.76
C ALA A 19 -24.14 -18.37 -11.49
N GLN A 20 -23.30 -18.13 -10.52
CA GLN A 20 -23.72 -17.56 -9.24
C GLN A 20 -24.29 -16.16 -9.55
N LYS A 21 -25.60 -15.99 -9.35
CA LYS A 21 -26.29 -14.72 -9.67
C LYS A 21 -26.07 -13.73 -8.52
N LEU A 22 -25.88 -12.45 -8.86
CA LEU A 22 -25.91 -11.35 -7.91
C LEU A 22 -27.20 -11.37 -7.11
N ASN A 23 -27.10 -11.42 -5.77
CA ASN A 23 -28.25 -11.27 -4.88
C ASN A 23 -28.74 -9.82 -4.85
N SER A 24 -29.89 -9.56 -4.20
CA SER A 24 -30.50 -8.23 -4.14
C SER A 24 -29.60 -7.18 -3.49
N ASN A 25 -28.87 -7.54 -2.44
CA ASN A 25 -27.98 -6.63 -1.71
C ASN A 25 -26.77 -6.25 -2.57
N LYS A 26 -26.12 -7.20 -3.24
CA LYS A 26 -25.01 -6.92 -4.15
C LYS A 26 -25.44 -6.03 -5.34
N LYS A 27 -26.66 -6.24 -5.86
CA LYS A 27 -27.22 -5.34 -6.89
C LYS A 27 -27.42 -3.92 -6.36
N ALA A 28 -27.93 -3.78 -5.13
CA ALA A 28 -28.13 -2.48 -4.50
C ALA A 28 -26.79 -1.78 -4.24
N ILE A 29 -25.76 -2.51 -3.79
CA ILE A 29 -24.39 -2.02 -3.59
C ILE A 29 -23.78 -1.52 -4.90
N ILE A 30 -23.89 -2.28 -5.99
CA ILE A 30 -23.40 -1.85 -7.31
C ILE A 30 -24.13 -0.57 -7.75
N ALA A 31 -25.46 -0.52 -7.56
CA ALA A 31 -26.24 0.67 -7.89
C ALA A 31 -25.87 1.89 -7.05
N SER A 32 -25.58 1.71 -5.74
CA SER A 32 -25.10 2.77 -4.86
C SER A 32 -23.75 3.32 -5.35
N VAL A 33 -22.75 2.46 -5.62
CA VAL A 33 -21.45 2.91 -6.13
C VAL A 33 -21.61 3.64 -7.48
N GLU A 34 -22.50 3.17 -8.38
CA GLU A 34 -22.76 3.87 -9.64
C GLU A 34 -23.44 5.23 -9.42
N ALA A 35 -24.33 5.36 -8.45
CA ALA A 35 -24.95 6.62 -8.11
C ALA A 35 -23.96 7.67 -7.57
N HIS A 36 -22.92 7.22 -6.88
CA HIS A 36 -21.84 8.06 -6.35
C HIS A 36 -20.67 8.27 -7.32
N LYS A 37 -20.65 7.57 -8.46
CA LYS A 37 -19.51 7.49 -9.39
C LYS A 37 -18.91 8.84 -9.76
N GLU A 38 -19.73 9.79 -10.21
CA GLU A 38 -19.26 11.11 -10.65
C GLU A 38 -18.63 11.90 -9.49
N ASN A 39 -19.20 11.81 -8.29
CA ASN A 39 -18.61 12.45 -7.11
C ASN A 39 -17.27 11.79 -6.71
N LEU A 40 -17.17 10.45 -6.79
CA LEU A 40 -15.93 9.72 -6.49
C LEU A 40 -14.83 10.08 -7.51
N ILE A 41 -15.18 10.24 -8.78
CA ILE A 41 -14.27 10.72 -9.82
C ILE A 41 -13.78 12.14 -9.49
N GLN A 42 -14.69 13.06 -9.14
CA GLN A 42 -14.34 14.42 -8.77
C GLN A 42 -13.43 14.48 -7.53
N ILE A 43 -13.65 13.62 -6.54
CA ILE A 43 -12.79 13.48 -5.36
C ILE A 43 -11.40 13.02 -5.77
N SER A 44 -11.32 11.94 -6.56
CA SER A 44 -10.06 11.41 -7.05
C SER A 44 -9.28 12.44 -7.88
N ASP A 45 -9.95 13.15 -8.79
CA ASP A 45 -9.34 14.20 -9.62
C ASP A 45 -8.88 15.41 -8.79
N SER A 46 -9.63 15.76 -7.74
CA SER A 46 -9.24 16.82 -6.80
C SER A 46 -7.97 16.45 -6.05
N ILE A 47 -7.89 15.22 -5.52
CA ILE A 47 -6.70 14.71 -4.83
C ILE A 47 -5.53 14.60 -5.82
N TRP A 48 -5.79 14.11 -7.04
CA TRP A 48 -4.79 14.05 -8.11
C TRP A 48 -4.18 15.43 -8.43
N ALA A 49 -5.01 16.47 -8.49
CA ALA A 49 -4.56 17.84 -8.76
C ALA A 49 -3.84 18.49 -7.57
N LEU A 50 -4.23 18.16 -6.33
CA LEU A 50 -3.57 18.63 -5.11
C LEU A 50 -2.17 18.02 -4.96
N ALA A 51 -2.02 16.73 -5.26
CA ALA A 51 -0.78 15.97 -5.20
C ALA A 51 0.05 16.24 -3.93
N GLU A 52 -0.60 16.25 -2.76
CA GLU A 52 0.02 16.54 -1.48
C GLU A 52 0.85 15.35 -1.00
N THR A 53 2.07 15.60 -0.52
CA THR A 53 2.99 14.55 -0.08
C THR A 53 2.82 14.23 1.41
N ALA A 54 3.46 13.17 1.85
CA ALA A 54 3.40 12.62 3.21
C ALA A 54 3.31 13.67 4.34
N PHE A 55 2.28 13.58 5.16
CA PHE A 55 1.89 14.49 6.24
C PHE A 55 1.52 15.93 5.84
N ASN A 56 1.47 16.24 4.53
CA ASN A 56 0.97 17.52 4.02
C ASN A 56 -0.41 17.39 3.34
N GLU A 57 -1.04 16.23 3.38
CA GLU A 57 -2.28 15.87 2.66
C GLU A 57 -3.53 16.52 3.29
N SER A 58 -3.42 17.74 3.77
CA SER A 58 -4.50 18.39 4.54
C SER A 58 -5.78 18.57 3.72
N LYS A 59 -5.66 19.08 2.49
CA LYS A 59 -6.81 19.28 1.61
C LYS A 59 -7.36 17.97 1.07
N SER A 60 -6.49 17.02 0.75
CA SER A 60 -6.89 15.67 0.31
C SER A 60 -7.68 14.94 1.40
N ALA A 61 -7.23 15.03 2.66
CA ALA A 61 -7.95 14.51 3.82
C ALA A 61 -9.31 15.19 4.00
N GLU A 62 -9.38 16.53 3.87
CA GLU A 62 -10.64 17.28 3.96
C GLU A 62 -11.64 16.86 2.88
N VAL A 63 -11.22 16.75 1.62
CA VAL A 63 -12.09 16.33 0.51
C VAL A 63 -12.75 14.97 0.79
N LEU A 64 -11.98 14.00 1.31
CA LEU A 64 -12.51 12.69 1.68
C LEU A 64 -13.39 12.75 2.93
N ALA A 65 -12.95 13.43 3.97
CA ALA A 65 -13.65 13.54 5.25
C ALA A 65 -14.99 14.27 5.11
N ASP A 66 -15.03 15.37 4.38
CA ASP A 66 -16.24 16.16 4.14
C ASP A 66 -17.26 15.38 3.32
N TYR A 67 -16.81 14.60 2.31
CA TYR A 67 -17.71 13.74 1.55
C TYR A 67 -18.26 12.58 2.38
N ALA A 68 -17.46 12.00 3.29
CA ALA A 68 -17.93 11.02 4.25
C ALA A 68 -19.01 11.60 5.16
N GLU A 69 -18.79 12.80 5.71
CA GLU A 69 -19.69 13.51 6.61
C GLU A 69 -21.00 13.90 5.92
N LYS A 70 -20.90 14.43 4.68
CA LYS A 70 -22.05 14.73 3.81
C LYS A 70 -22.92 13.50 3.55
N ASN A 71 -22.34 12.32 3.51
CA ASN A 71 -23.05 11.05 3.34
C ASN A 71 -23.45 10.39 4.67
N GLY A 72 -23.38 11.10 5.78
CA GLY A 72 -23.92 10.68 7.08
C GLY A 72 -23.02 9.75 7.89
N LEU A 73 -21.75 9.58 7.55
CA LEU A 73 -20.78 8.91 8.42
C LEU A 73 -20.33 9.88 9.53
N LYS A 74 -20.13 9.38 10.73
CA LYS A 74 -19.55 10.16 11.82
C LYS A 74 -18.03 10.24 11.65
N VAL A 75 -17.52 11.43 11.35
CA VAL A 75 -16.10 11.69 11.12
C VAL A 75 -15.39 12.11 12.39
N THR A 76 -14.19 11.57 12.62
CA THR A 76 -13.24 12.01 13.66
C THR A 76 -11.91 12.31 12.99
N ARG A 77 -11.50 13.57 12.97
CA ARG A 77 -10.26 14.08 12.36
C ARG A 77 -9.11 14.09 13.36
N GLY A 78 -7.87 14.06 12.90
CA GLY A 78 -6.67 14.18 13.72
C GLY A 78 -6.40 12.96 14.61
N VAL A 79 -6.84 11.78 14.22
CA VAL A 79 -6.62 10.54 14.99
C VAL A 79 -5.14 10.17 15.04
N ALA A 80 -4.71 9.45 16.07
CA ALA A 80 -3.31 9.06 16.30
C ALA A 80 -2.35 10.28 16.38
N ASN A 81 -2.82 11.46 16.72
CA ASN A 81 -2.06 12.73 16.68
C ASN A 81 -1.50 13.08 15.29
N ILE A 82 -2.14 12.59 14.22
CA ILE A 82 -1.80 12.88 12.83
C ILE A 82 -2.92 13.77 12.26
N PRO A 83 -2.67 15.07 12.00
CA PRO A 83 -3.70 16.01 11.54
C PRO A 83 -4.45 15.56 10.28
N THR A 84 -3.77 14.88 9.37
CA THR A 84 -4.30 14.40 8.09
C THR A 84 -4.96 13.01 8.17
N ALA A 85 -4.83 12.30 9.31
CA ALA A 85 -5.51 11.02 9.53
C ALA A 85 -6.91 11.23 10.11
N PHE A 86 -7.88 10.43 9.68
CA PHE A 86 -9.24 10.48 10.18
C PHE A 86 -9.95 9.14 10.10
N THR A 87 -11.05 9.01 10.84
CA THR A 87 -11.98 7.87 10.72
C THR A 87 -13.37 8.36 10.39
N ALA A 88 -14.15 7.57 9.65
CA ALA A 88 -15.55 7.83 9.36
C ALA A 88 -16.35 6.54 9.62
N THR A 89 -17.33 6.59 10.51
CA THR A 89 -18.02 5.39 11.04
C THR A 89 -19.52 5.52 10.92
N TYR A 90 -20.20 4.41 10.61
CA TYR A 90 -21.66 4.33 10.61
C TYR A 90 -22.14 2.96 11.12
N GLY A 91 -23.29 2.96 11.81
CA GLY A 91 -23.90 1.76 12.37
C GLY A 91 -23.49 1.52 13.82
N SER A 92 -23.82 0.34 14.35
CA SER A 92 -23.49 -0.07 15.72
C SER A 92 -23.42 -1.58 15.86
N GLY A 93 -22.63 -2.05 16.82
CA GLY A 93 -22.47 -3.48 17.09
C GLY A 93 -21.58 -4.20 16.08
N LYS A 94 -21.61 -5.52 16.15
CA LYS A 94 -20.76 -6.42 15.36
C LYS A 94 -21.54 -7.08 14.22
N PRO A 95 -20.83 -7.47 13.11
CA PRO A 95 -19.41 -7.30 12.92
C PRO A 95 -19.04 -5.82 12.69
N LEU A 96 -17.82 -5.42 13.07
CA LEU A 96 -17.21 -4.17 12.67
C LEU A 96 -16.22 -4.46 11.56
N ILE A 97 -16.55 -4.00 10.35
CA ILE A 97 -15.71 -4.17 9.16
C ILE A 97 -15.13 -2.82 8.78
N SER A 98 -13.81 -2.76 8.66
CA SER A 98 -13.14 -1.53 8.22
C SER A 98 -12.69 -1.61 6.78
N VAL A 99 -12.52 -0.44 6.17
CA VAL A 99 -11.83 -0.23 4.91
C VAL A 99 -10.91 0.97 5.05
N LEU A 100 -9.67 0.84 4.62
CA LEU A 100 -8.69 1.93 4.67
C LEU A 100 -8.49 2.56 3.29
N GLY A 101 -8.05 3.82 3.26
CA GLY A 101 -7.78 4.53 2.03
C GLY A 101 -6.60 5.48 2.17
N GLU A 102 -5.63 5.35 1.28
CA GLU A 102 -4.45 6.19 1.15
C GLU A 102 -4.72 7.37 0.20
N PHE A 103 -3.97 8.48 0.35
CA PHE A 103 -4.18 9.68 -0.49
C PHE A 103 -2.95 10.59 -0.58
N ASP A 104 -1.77 10.09 -0.23
CA ASP A 104 -0.49 10.80 -0.36
C ASP A 104 0.12 10.64 -1.76
N ALA A 105 0.88 11.67 -2.20
CA ALA A 105 1.58 11.72 -3.48
C ALA A 105 3.10 11.58 -3.31
N LEU A 106 3.76 11.25 -4.41
CA LEU A 106 5.22 11.15 -4.50
C LEU A 106 5.84 12.45 -5.02
N PRO A 107 6.98 12.89 -4.47
CA PRO A 107 7.67 14.08 -4.98
C PRO A 107 8.23 13.87 -6.40
N GLY A 108 8.28 14.94 -7.19
CA GLY A 108 8.95 14.95 -8.50
C GLY A 108 8.24 14.22 -9.63
N LEU A 109 6.98 13.83 -9.46
CA LEU A 109 6.22 13.02 -10.43
C LEU A 109 5.07 13.77 -11.11
N SER A 110 5.03 15.12 -11.04
CA SER A 110 4.02 15.92 -11.72
C SER A 110 3.89 15.54 -13.20
N GLN A 111 2.65 15.38 -13.68
CA GLN A 111 2.38 14.87 -15.01
C GLN A 111 0.99 15.28 -15.50
N LYS A 112 0.85 15.53 -16.80
CA LYS A 112 -0.43 15.68 -17.48
C LYS A 112 -1.04 14.33 -17.83
N THR A 113 -2.33 14.30 -18.14
CA THR A 113 -3.05 13.09 -18.60
C THR A 113 -2.79 12.80 -20.08
N VAL A 114 -1.50 12.71 -20.45
CA VAL A 114 -1.05 12.41 -21.82
C VAL A 114 -0.09 11.22 -21.81
N PRO A 115 0.00 10.43 -22.90
CA PRO A 115 0.79 9.20 -22.93
C PRO A 115 2.28 9.43 -23.20
N THR A 116 2.80 10.58 -22.81
CA THR A 116 4.22 10.97 -22.90
C THR A 116 4.61 11.71 -21.63
N LYS A 117 5.88 11.66 -21.23
CA LYS A 117 6.35 12.44 -20.08
C LYS A 117 6.23 13.93 -20.38
N ASP A 118 5.31 14.60 -19.72
CA ASP A 118 5.00 16.03 -19.87
C ASP A 118 4.49 16.56 -18.50
N PRO A 119 5.38 17.02 -17.61
CA PRO A 119 4.99 17.48 -16.29
C PRO A 119 4.08 18.72 -16.34
N LEU A 120 3.10 18.82 -15.44
CA LEU A 120 2.33 20.05 -15.22
C LEU A 120 3.20 21.17 -14.66
N ALA A 121 4.09 20.80 -13.73
CA ALA A 121 5.08 21.68 -13.15
C ALA A 121 6.36 20.87 -12.88
N GLU A 122 7.51 21.34 -13.34
CA GLU A 122 8.78 20.63 -13.19
C GLU A 122 9.13 20.45 -11.71
N GLY A 123 9.50 19.23 -11.31
CA GLY A 123 9.86 18.91 -9.94
C GLY A 123 8.69 18.82 -8.95
N ALA A 124 7.46 19.18 -9.35
CA ALA A 124 6.28 19.09 -8.48
C ALA A 124 5.86 17.63 -8.26
N PRO A 125 5.12 17.33 -7.17
CA PRO A 125 4.67 15.96 -6.86
C PRO A 125 3.55 15.46 -7.79
N GLY A 126 3.30 14.14 -7.74
CA GLY A 126 2.22 13.49 -8.48
C GLY A 126 1.90 12.10 -7.92
N HIS A 127 0.68 11.62 -8.15
CA HIS A 127 0.19 10.33 -7.66
C HIS A 127 0.75 9.14 -8.46
N GLY A 128 2.07 8.90 -8.35
CA GLY A 128 2.78 7.81 -9.03
C GLY A 128 2.48 6.41 -8.52
N CYS A 129 1.72 6.29 -7.42
CA CYS A 129 1.19 5.03 -6.88
C CYS A 129 -0.34 4.91 -7.01
N GLY A 130 -1.02 6.00 -7.42
CA GLY A 130 -2.46 6.01 -7.62
C GLY A 130 -3.29 6.20 -6.36
N HIS A 131 -2.71 6.73 -5.26
CA HIS A 131 -3.40 6.91 -3.99
C HIS A 131 -4.58 7.91 -4.07
N ASN A 132 -4.61 8.80 -5.07
CA ASN A 132 -5.80 9.61 -5.36
C ASN A 132 -7.05 8.74 -5.60
N MET A 133 -6.90 7.61 -6.29
CA MET A 133 -7.96 6.64 -6.55
C MET A 133 -8.21 5.74 -5.35
N PHE A 134 -7.16 5.42 -4.58
CA PHE A 134 -7.24 4.50 -3.44
C PHE A 134 -8.22 5.03 -2.39
N GLY A 135 -8.03 6.25 -1.91
CA GLY A 135 -8.91 6.86 -0.91
C GLY A 135 -10.35 6.98 -1.39
N ALA A 136 -10.54 7.44 -2.63
CA ALA A 136 -11.87 7.64 -3.23
C ALA A 136 -12.65 6.32 -3.38
N ALA A 137 -12.02 5.24 -3.88
CA ALA A 137 -12.68 3.93 -4.02
C ALA A 137 -13.07 3.33 -2.67
N SER A 138 -12.18 3.41 -1.69
CA SER A 138 -12.41 2.89 -0.34
C SER A 138 -13.55 3.62 0.35
N LEU A 139 -13.62 4.94 0.20
CA LEU A 139 -14.74 5.74 0.72
C LEU A 139 -16.06 5.38 0.03
N GLY A 140 -16.05 5.20 -1.29
CA GLY A 140 -17.22 4.75 -2.04
C GLY A 140 -17.75 3.39 -1.57
N ALA A 141 -16.85 2.46 -1.24
CA ALA A 141 -17.22 1.16 -0.66
C ALA A 141 -17.86 1.32 0.73
N ALA A 142 -17.29 2.17 1.60
CA ALA A 142 -17.84 2.44 2.92
C ALA A 142 -19.25 3.07 2.85
N ILE A 143 -19.47 4.02 1.93
CA ILE A 143 -20.77 4.67 1.71
C ILE A 143 -21.81 3.64 1.22
N ALA A 144 -21.46 2.79 0.27
CA ALA A 144 -22.36 1.77 -0.23
C ALA A 144 -22.79 0.78 0.87
N ILE A 145 -21.90 0.40 1.77
CA ILE A 145 -22.25 -0.43 2.95
C ILE A 145 -23.09 0.37 3.96
N LYS A 146 -22.73 1.63 4.21
CA LYS A 146 -23.51 2.54 5.08
C LYS A 146 -24.97 2.58 4.64
N GLU A 147 -25.24 2.75 3.36
CA GLU A 147 -26.59 2.80 2.83
C GLU A 147 -27.36 1.48 3.04
N GLN A 148 -26.71 0.33 2.96
CA GLN A 148 -27.33 -0.96 3.26
C GLN A 148 -27.62 -1.14 4.76
N ILE A 149 -26.75 -0.61 5.63
CA ILE A 149 -27.02 -0.61 7.09
C ILE A 149 -28.19 0.33 7.40
N GLU A 150 -28.22 1.53 6.82
CA GLU A 150 -29.30 2.51 6.98
C GLU A 150 -30.66 1.98 6.49
N ALA A 151 -30.67 1.24 5.38
CA ALA A 151 -31.86 0.57 4.85
C ALA A 151 -32.27 -0.67 5.67
N GLY A 152 -31.58 -1.01 6.76
CA GLY A 152 -31.85 -2.18 7.59
C GLY A 152 -31.58 -3.53 6.92
N LYS A 153 -30.84 -3.54 5.81
CA LYS A 153 -30.47 -4.77 5.07
C LYS A 153 -29.24 -5.44 5.65
N LEU A 154 -28.32 -4.68 6.20
CA LEU A 154 -27.14 -5.15 6.92
C LEU A 154 -27.19 -4.69 8.38
N LYS A 155 -26.53 -5.42 9.27
CA LYS A 155 -26.42 -5.08 10.70
C LYS A 155 -24.95 -5.13 11.11
N GLY A 156 -24.49 -4.13 11.85
CA GLY A 156 -23.11 -4.02 12.32
C GLY A 156 -22.57 -2.60 12.10
N THR A 157 -21.27 -2.47 12.04
CA THR A 157 -20.56 -1.19 11.92
C THR A 157 -19.62 -1.21 10.72
N VAL A 158 -19.69 -0.18 9.88
CA VAL A 158 -18.67 0.12 8.86
C VAL A 158 -17.78 1.25 9.33
N LYS A 159 -16.46 1.13 9.16
CA LYS A 159 -15.45 2.11 9.56
C LYS A 159 -14.49 2.35 8.40
N PHE A 160 -14.50 3.56 7.85
CA PHE A 160 -13.47 4.01 6.93
C PHE A 160 -12.32 4.63 7.72
N LEU A 161 -11.08 4.34 7.34
CA LEU A 161 -9.89 4.97 7.90
C LEU A 161 -9.13 5.68 6.77
N GLY A 162 -9.04 7.00 6.86
CA GLY A 162 -8.17 7.81 6.00
C GLY A 162 -6.74 7.73 6.52
N THR A 163 -5.86 7.10 5.74
CA THR A 163 -4.50 6.74 6.16
C THR A 163 -3.47 7.49 5.31
N PRO A 164 -2.89 8.62 5.82
CA PRO A 164 -1.90 9.42 5.12
C PRO A 164 -0.50 8.79 5.13
N ALA A 165 0.43 9.39 4.40
CA ALA A 165 1.89 9.22 4.51
C ALA A 165 2.39 7.77 4.37
N GLU A 166 1.81 6.98 3.46
CA GLU A 166 2.29 5.62 3.16
C GLU A 166 3.67 5.64 2.52
N GLU A 167 3.90 6.55 1.57
CA GLU A 167 5.07 6.56 0.68
C GLU A 167 6.40 6.89 1.37
N LYS A 168 6.36 7.55 2.54
CA LYS A 168 7.59 8.00 3.18
C LYS A 168 7.72 7.58 4.64
N TYR A 169 6.68 7.76 5.44
CA TYR A 169 6.77 7.61 6.89
C TYR A 169 5.99 6.43 7.45
N PHE A 170 5.07 5.84 6.64
CA PHE A 170 4.29 4.67 7.05
C PHE A 170 3.36 4.98 8.24
N ALA A 171 2.46 5.96 8.07
CA ALA A 171 1.62 6.47 9.16
C ALA A 171 0.74 5.42 9.84
N LYS A 172 0.39 4.32 9.15
CA LYS A 172 -0.42 3.25 9.73
C LYS A 172 0.23 2.59 10.94
N VAL A 173 1.57 2.65 11.07
CA VAL A 173 2.27 2.14 12.25
C VAL A 173 1.83 2.89 13.51
N TRP A 174 1.81 4.25 13.47
CA TRP A 174 1.30 5.08 14.58
C TRP A 174 -0.21 4.92 14.79
N MET A 175 -0.97 4.73 13.69
CA MET A 175 -2.42 4.54 13.77
C MET A 175 -2.77 3.18 14.41
N VAL A 176 -1.99 2.14 14.15
CA VAL A 176 -2.13 0.83 14.79
C VAL A 176 -1.75 0.92 16.27
N GLU A 177 -0.63 1.56 16.60
CA GLU A 177 -0.19 1.77 17.99
C GLU A 177 -1.22 2.59 18.80
N ALA A 178 -1.93 3.50 18.13
CA ALA A 178 -3.04 4.25 18.74
C ALA A 178 -4.34 3.43 18.86
N GLY A 179 -4.35 2.14 18.51
CA GLY A 179 -5.50 1.23 18.68
C GLY A 179 -6.63 1.41 17.68
N LEU A 180 -6.41 2.04 16.51
CA LEU A 180 -7.51 2.34 15.58
C LEU A 180 -8.16 1.09 14.95
N TRP A 181 -7.54 -0.08 15.07
CA TRP A 181 -8.07 -1.37 14.60
C TRP A 181 -8.44 -2.35 15.73
N ASP A 182 -8.29 -1.97 17.02
CA ASP A 182 -8.52 -2.89 18.15
C ASP A 182 -9.95 -3.45 18.21
N ASP A 183 -10.92 -2.67 17.77
CA ASP A 183 -12.33 -3.02 17.72
C ASP A 183 -12.79 -3.66 16.39
N VAL A 184 -11.90 -3.74 15.38
CA VAL A 184 -12.21 -4.21 14.04
C VAL A 184 -12.17 -5.73 13.95
N ASP A 185 -13.16 -6.34 13.28
CA ASP A 185 -13.20 -7.79 13.06
C ASP A 185 -12.45 -8.20 11.79
N VAL A 186 -12.59 -7.42 10.70
CA VAL A 186 -11.90 -7.62 9.43
C VAL A 186 -11.66 -6.26 8.78
N ASN A 187 -10.46 -6.05 8.25
CA ASN A 187 -10.14 -4.92 7.38
C ASN A 187 -10.17 -5.35 5.92
N VAL A 188 -10.64 -4.46 5.05
CA VAL A 188 -10.58 -4.61 3.60
C VAL A 188 -9.74 -3.49 3.04
N SER A 189 -8.90 -3.79 2.06
CA SER A 189 -8.07 -2.80 1.37
C SER A 189 -7.94 -3.16 -0.11
N TRP A 190 -7.45 -2.23 -0.90
CA TRP A 190 -7.10 -2.48 -2.28
C TRP A 190 -5.84 -1.71 -2.65
N HIS A 191 -5.25 -2.02 -3.77
CA HIS A 191 -4.17 -1.21 -4.31
C HIS A 191 -4.36 -1.03 -5.83
N PRO A 192 -4.18 0.19 -6.36
CA PRO A 192 -4.09 0.42 -7.79
C PRO A 192 -3.01 -0.46 -8.42
N GLY A 193 -3.32 -1.12 -9.53
CA GLY A 193 -2.43 -2.09 -10.16
C GLY A 193 -2.54 -2.11 -11.68
N ALA A 194 -1.91 -3.11 -12.30
CA ALA A 194 -1.99 -3.37 -13.73
C ALA A 194 -2.72 -4.69 -14.05
N ASN A 195 -3.38 -5.30 -13.06
CA ASN A 195 -4.16 -6.53 -13.15
C ASN A 195 -5.33 -6.50 -12.18
N ILE A 196 -6.30 -7.39 -12.37
CA ILE A 196 -7.44 -7.58 -11.46
C ILE A 196 -7.23 -8.91 -10.75
N GLU A 197 -6.95 -8.88 -9.45
CA GLU A 197 -6.77 -10.09 -8.65
C GLU A 197 -7.17 -9.88 -7.18
N ALA A 198 -7.71 -10.92 -6.55
CA ALA A 198 -7.72 -10.98 -5.10
C ALA A 198 -6.28 -11.21 -4.64
N ASP A 199 -5.71 -10.20 -3.97
CA ASP A 199 -4.29 -10.20 -3.65
C ASP A 199 -4.01 -10.99 -2.38
N VAL A 200 -3.36 -12.13 -2.56
CA VAL A 200 -2.90 -13.03 -1.49
C VAL A 200 -1.37 -13.11 -1.46
N GLN A 201 -0.70 -12.02 -1.85
CA GLN A 201 0.76 -11.91 -1.76
C GLN A 201 1.17 -11.16 -0.49
N SER A 202 2.30 -11.57 0.06
CA SER A 202 2.99 -10.81 1.09
C SER A 202 3.87 -9.74 0.46
N GLY A 203 4.04 -8.60 1.12
CA GLY A 203 5.08 -7.61 0.83
C GLY A 203 6.38 -7.90 1.59
N LEU A 204 7.34 -6.99 1.47
CA LEU A 204 8.57 -7.03 2.26
C LEU A 204 8.41 -6.22 3.54
N SER A 205 8.87 -6.75 4.68
CA SER A 205 9.16 -5.93 5.84
C SER A 205 10.36 -5.02 5.54
N LEU A 206 10.40 -3.85 6.14
CA LEU A 206 11.54 -2.94 6.07
C LEU A 206 11.72 -2.15 7.35
N ILE A 207 12.92 -1.61 7.52
CA ILE A 207 13.24 -0.64 8.56
C ILE A 207 14.15 0.45 8.00
N ASP A 208 13.78 1.69 8.26
CA ASP A 208 14.48 2.91 7.87
C ASP A 208 15.08 3.62 9.07
N PHE A 209 16.34 4.00 8.96
CA PHE A 209 17.02 4.76 10.00
C PHE A 209 18.11 5.65 9.42
N ILE A 210 18.41 6.71 10.18
CA ILE A 210 19.47 7.65 9.88
C ILE A 210 20.65 7.37 10.79
N VAL A 211 21.86 7.39 10.24
CA VAL A 211 23.12 7.41 11.01
C VAL A 211 23.81 8.74 10.75
N GLU A 212 24.14 9.43 11.82
CA GLU A 212 24.90 10.67 11.83
C GLU A 212 26.23 10.42 12.53
N PHE A 213 27.34 10.89 11.94
CA PHE A 213 28.64 10.89 12.56
C PHE A 213 29.06 12.32 12.86
N HIS A 214 29.63 12.54 14.06
CA HIS A 214 30.02 13.85 14.55
C HIS A 214 31.50 13.82 14.92
N GLY A 215 32.31 14.55 14.17
CA GLY A 215 33.74 14.62 14.31
C GLY A 215 34.26 15.98 14.80
N GLN A 216 35.42 16.37 14.32
CA GLN A 216 36.05 17.66 14.63
C GLN A 216 36.73 18.21 13.41
N ALA A 217 36.38 19.44 13.03
CA ALA A 217 36.99 20.14 11.91
C ALA A 217 38.46 20.54 12.20
N ALA A 218 39.27 20.49 11.16
CA ALA A 218 40.61 21.01 11.15
C ALA A 218 41.03 21.38 9.71
N HIS A 219 42.12 22.15 9.57
CA HIS A 219 42.65 22.45 8.24
C HIS A 219 43.33 21.19 7.67
N ALA A 220 42.79 20.67 6.54
CA ALA A 220 43.18 19.35 6.03
C ALA A 220 44.66 19.22 5.67
N SER A 221 45.39 20.30 5.37
CA SER A 221 46.83 20.25 5.07
C SER A 221 47.73 20.84 6.16
N ALA A 222 47.22 21.77 6.98
CA ALA A 222 48.05 22.42 8.00
C ALA A 222 48.13 21.67 9.32
N ASP A 223 47.01 21.13 9.80
CA ASP A 223 46.93 20.46 11.10
C ASP A 223 45.87 19.33 11.13
N PRO A 224 45.84 18.40 10.13
CA PRO A 224 44.85 17.35 10.06
C PRO A 224 44.80 16.43 11.27
N TRP A 225 45.90 16.30 12.02
CA TRP A 225 45.98 15.49 13.26
C TRP A 225 45.12 16.05 14.41
N ASN A 226 44.67 17.31 14.31
CA ASN A 226 43.72 17.91 15.24
C ASN A 226 42.27 17.63 14.83
N GLY A 227 42.01 17.18 13.59
CA GLY A 227 40.70 16.80 13.10
C GLY A 227 40.29 15.38 13.48
N ARG A 228 38.98 15.13 13.37
CA ARG A 228 38.34 13.81 13.41
C ARG A 228 37.31 13.76 12.31
N SER A 229 37.55 12.96 11.28
CA SER A 229 36.75 12.98 10.06
C SER A 229 35.48 12.14 10.21
N ALA A 230 34.32 12.78 10.20
CA ALA A 230 33.04 12.12 10.13
C ALA A 230 32.84 11.40 8.78
N SER A 231 33.47 11.88 7.70
CA SER A 231 33.42 11.22 6.40
C SER A 231 34.20 9.91 6.39
N ASP A 232 35.33 9.83 7.12
CA ASP A 232 36.08 8.55 7.25
C ASP A 232 35.20 7.50 7.95
N ALA A 233 34.46 7.89 8.99
CA ALA A 233 33.51 6.99 9.65
C ALA A 233 32.41 6.54 8.66
N LEU A 234 31.88 7.44 7.83
CA LEU A 234 30.87 7.13 6.80
C LEU A 234 31.42 6.13 5.76
N GLU A 235 32.66 6.31 5.30
CA GLU A 235 33.31 5.38 4.35
C GLU A 235 33.57 4.00 4.98
N LEU A 236 34.05 3.96 6.20
CA LEU A 236 34.25 2.71 6.96
C LEU A 236 32.90 1.99 7.17
N TYR A 237 31.86 2.72 7.50
CA TYR A 237 30.51 2.18 7.68
C TYR A 237 29.96 1.59 6.40
N THR A 238 29.99 2.33 5.30
CA THR A 238 29.50 1.85 3.99
C THR A 238 30.32 0.69 3.46
N THR A 239 31.64 0.69 3.69
CA THR A 239 32.53 -0.42 3.37
C THR A 239 32.15 -1.67 4.17
N GLY A 240 31.92 -1.54 5.47
CA GLY A 240 31.46 -2.62 6.33
C GLY A 240 30.12 -3.22 5.85
N ILE A 241 29.13 -2.36 5.50
CA ILE A 241 27.86 -2.79 4.92
C ILE A 241 28.08 -3.57 3.61
N ASN A 242 28.95 -3.07 2.72
CA ASN A 242 29.21 -3.71 1.44
C ASN A 242 29.83 -5.11 1.58
N TYR A 243 30.74 -5.31 2.52
CA TYR A 243 31.28 -6.63 2.85
C TYR A 243 30.22 -7.53 3.51
N TYR A 244 29.37 -6.98 4.38
CA TYR A 244 28.34 -7.75 5.06
C TYR A 244 27.25 -8.28 4.12
N ARG A 245 27.02 -7.61 2.98
CA ARG A 245 26.05 -8.09 1.95
C ARG A 245 26.33 -9.50 1.45
N GLU A 246 27.59 -9.96 1.49
CA GLU A 246 27.96 -11.34 1.15
C GLU A 246 27.43 -12.37 2.18
N HIS A 247 27.17 -11.93 3.42
CA HIS A 247 26.88 -12.82 4.55
C HIS A 247 25.44 -12.72 5.06
N ILE A 248 24.55 -12.04 4.34
CA ILE A 248 23.12 -11.97 4.65
C ILE A 248 22.33 -12.98 3.82
N LYS A 249 21.06 -13.23 4.21
CA LYS A 249 20.19 -14.10 3.42
C LYS A 249 20.01 -13.53 2.01
N PRO A 250 19.90 -14.37 0.95
CA PRO A 250 19.69 -13.90 -0.42
C PRO A 250 18.39 -13.06 -0.60
N THR A 251 17.45 -13.20 0.32
CA THR A 251 16.20 -12.45 0.37
C THR A 251 16.36 -11.06 0.96
N SER A 252 17.39 -10.86 1.82
CA SER A 252 17.63 -9.57 2.48
C SER A 252 18.25 -8.55 1.53
N ARG A 253 17.96 -7.28 1.76
CA ARG A 253 18.55 -6.15 1.03
C ARG A 253 18.91 -5.05 2.00
N ILE A 254 20.06 -4.42 1.75
CA ILE A 254 20.50 -3.21 2.47
C ILE A 254 20.70 -2.12 1.41
N HIS A 255 19.96 -1.03 1.53
CA HIS A 255 20.11 0.16 0.71
C HIS A 255 20.60 1.31 1.57
N TYR A 256 21.32 2.26 0.99
CA TYR A 256 21.65 3.49 1.67
C TYR A 256 21.75 4.66 0.70
N HIS A 257 21.54 5.86 1.22
CA HIS A 257 21.71 7.13 0.54
C HIS A 257 22.52 8.07 1.44
N ILE A 258 23.68 8.52 0.95
CA ILE A 258 24.50 9.52 1.65
C ILE A 258 23.79 10.86 1.46
N GLN A 259 23.36 11.46 2.58
CA GLN A 259 22.69 12.76 2.61
C GLN A 259 23.67 13.92 2.82
N ASP A 260 24.75 13.68 3.58
CA ASP A 260 25.86 14.61 3.77
C ASP A 260 27.17 13.83 3.91
N GLY A 261 28.19 14.20 3.16
CA GLY A 261 29.54 13.60 3.19
C GLY A 261 30.64 14.64 3.42
N GLY A 262 30.28 15.86 3.89
CA GLY A 262 31.19 16.99 4.04
C GLY A 262 31.05 18.02 2.90
N GLN A 263 31.58 19.24 3.09
CA GLN A 263 31.29 20.39 2.24
C GLN A 263 32.44 20.79 1.33
N VAL A 264 33.68 20.76 1.81
CA VAL A 264 34.86 21.27 1.10
C VAL A 264 36.10 20.40 1.33
N VAL A 265 36.97 20.32 0.33
CA VAL A 265 38.13 19.40 0.34
C VAL A 265 39.26 19.81 1.29
N ASN A 266 39.35 21.07 1.66
CA ASN A 266 40.44 21.60 2.52
C ASN A 266 40.11 21.71 4.00
N VAL A 267 38.96 21.15 4.44
CA VAL A 267 38.53 21.04 5.82
C VAL A 267 38.25 19.59 6.13
N VAL A 268 38.79 19.06 7.26
CA VAL A 268 38.39 17.75 7.78
C VAL A 268 36.91 17.81 8.16
N PRO A 269 36.05 16.96 7.57
CA PRO A 269 34.60 17.03 7.82
C PRO A 269 34.25 16.64 9.26
N ASP A 270 33.53 17.51 9.97
CA ASP A 270 33.06 17.28 11.33
C ASP A 270 31.64 16.74 11.42
N TYR A 271 30.95 16.56 10.26
CA TYR A 271 29.62 16.00 10.17
C TYR A 271 29.46 15.16 8.91
N SER A 272 28.77 14.02 9.05
CA SER A 272 28.25 13.26 7.91
C SER A 272 26.93 12.57 8.26
N LYS A 273 26.11 12.27 7.25
CA LYS A 273 24.76 11.74 7.42
C LYS A 273 24.41 10.73 6.33
N ILE A 274 23.87 9.61 6.72
CA ILE A 274 23.45 8.55 5.81
C ILE A 274 22.08 7.99 6.21
N TRP A 275 21.18 7.84 5.23
CA TRP A 275 19.92 7.14 5.38
C TRP A 275 20.11 5.69 4.95
N VAL A 276 19.73 4.75 5.81
CA VAL A 276 19.89 3.31 5.57
C VAL A 276 18.53 2.64 5.65
N ARG A 277 18.28 1.69 4.75
CA ARG A 277 17.08 0.83 4.70
C ARG A 277 17.50 -0.63 4.64
N VAL A 278 16.94 -1.43 5.53
CA VAL A 278 17.06 -2.91 5.52
C VAL A 278 15.71 -3.50 5.17
N ARG A 279 15.68 -4.50 4.28
CA ARG A 279 14.46 -5.21 3.85
C ARG A 279 14.65 -6.71 3.90
N ASP A 280 13.58 -7.44 4.22
CA ASP A 280 13.47 -8.89 4.05
C ASP A 280 11.98 -9.30 3.93
N PRO A 281 11.66 -10.42 3.27
CA PRO A 281 10.30 -10.99 3.30
C PRO A 281 9.73 -11.27 4.70
N LYS A 282 10.59 -11.40 5.71
CA LYS A 282 10.19 -11.67 7.09
C LYS A 282 10.90 -10.75 8.08
N ARG A 283 10.13 -10.02 8.89
CA ARG A 283 10.63 -9.16 9.95
C ARG A 283 11.66 -9.87 10.84
N LYS A 284 11.39 -11.10 11.25
CA LYS A 284 12.29 -11.89 12.11
C LYS A 284 13.66 -12.19 11.48
N ILE A 285 13.80 -12.11 10.15
CA ILE A 285 15.08 -12.23 9.44
C ILE A 285 15.70 -10.83 9.25
N MET A 286 14.88 -9.82 9.03
CA MET A 286 15.31 -8.43 8.88
C MET A 286 15.94 -7.86 10.15
N LEU A 287 15.34 -8.07 11.32
CA LEU A 287 15.79 -7.50 12.59
C LEU A 287 17.24 -7.86 12.96
N PRO A 288 17.71 -9.12 12.90
CA PRO A 288 19.10 -9.45 13.13
C PRO A 288 20.06 -8.71 12.18
N THR A 289 19.66 -8.53 10.92
CA THR A 289 20.44 -7.74 9.94
C THR A 289 20.49 -6.26 10.33
N TYR A 290 19.38 -5.67 10.72
CA TYR A 290 19.32 -4.30 11.24
C TYR A 290 20.23 -4.10 12.45
N GLU A 291 20.14 -4.97 13.47
CA GLU A 291 20.97 -4.89 14.66
C GLU A 291 22.47 -4.99 14.32
N ARG A 292 22.82 -5.83 13.33
CA ARG A 292 24.21 -5.94 12.88
C ARG A 292 24.69 -4.66 12.19
N VAL A 293 23.85 -4.07 11.36
CA VAL A 293 24.17 -2.81 10.64
C VAL A 293 24.33 -1.64 11.64
N LYS A 294 23.53 -1.58 12.72
CA LYS A 294 23.75 -0.60 13.80
C LYS A 294 25.11 -0.76 14.46
N LYS A 295 25.53 -2.00 14.79
CA LYS A 295 26.85 -2.26 15.38
C LYS A 295 28.02 -1.92 14.44
N MET A 296 27.79 -1.92 13.14
CA MET A 296 28.80 -1.45 12.17
C MET A 296 29.00 0.06 12.26
N ALA A 297 27.92 0.84 12.51
CA ALA A 297 28.04 2.28 12.73
C ALA A 297 28.88 2.58 13.99
N GLU A 298 28.62 1.85 15.07
CA GLU A 298 29.43 1.93 16.30
C GLU A 298 30.92 1.61 16.01
N GLY A 299 31.18 0.51 15.29
CA GLY A 299 32.55 0.14 14.91
C GLY A 299 33.25 1.19 14.05
N ALA A 300 32.56 1.77 13.10
CA ALA A 300 33.08 2.85 12.25
C ALA A 300 33.40 4.11 13.05
N ALA A 301 32.52 4.49 13.98
CA ALA A 301 32.75 5.61 14.89
C ALA A 301 34.00 5.41 15.77
N ILE A 302 34.18 4.21 16.32
CA ILE A 302 35.38 3.86 17.10
C ILE A 302 36.64 3.97 16.23
N MET A 303 36.65 3.42 15.01
CA MET A 303 37.80 3.47 14.12
C MET A 303 38.20 4.88 13.70
N ALA A 304 37.22 5.74 13.44
CA ALA A 304 37.45 7.14 13.05
C ALA A 304 37.62 8.09 14.26
N ASN A 305 37.42 7.60 15.48
CA ASN A 305 37.43 8.37 16.73
C ASN A 305 36.47 9.56 16.71
N VAL A 306 35.18 9.29 16.35
CA VAL A 306 34.09 10.25 16.26
C VAL A 306 32.90 9.77 17.09
N ASP A 307 31.99 10.68 17.41
CA ASP A 307 30.66 10.34 17.98
C ASP A 307 29.69 9.90 16.86
N TYR A 308 28.66 9.15 17.25
CA TYR A 308 27.60 8.76 16.32
C TYR A 308 26.23 8.80 16.96
N LYS A 309 25.19 8.99 16.13
CA LYS A 309 23.79 8.92 16.53
C LYS A 309 23.02 8.09 15.51
N ILE A 310 22.14 7.21 15.99
CA ILE A 310 21.19 6.46 15.16
C ILE A 310 19.79 6.93 15.52
N SER A 311 19.02 7.33 14.50
CA SER A 311 17.62 7.73 14.65
C SER A 311 16.74 6.84 13.79
N LEU A 312 15.82 6.10 14.40
CA LEU A 312 14.84 5.32 13.67
C LEU A 312 13.87 6.29 12.96
N VAL A 313 13.66 6.08 11.67
CA VAL A 313 12.64 6.81 10.92
C VAL A 313 11.30 6.12 11.09
N SER A 314 11.21 4.87 10.66
CA SER A 314 10.08 3.96 10.84
C SER A 314 10.44 2.56 10.34
N GLY A 315 9.61 1.59 10.66
CA GLY A 315 9.72 0.25 10.10
C GLY A 315 8.35 -0.39 9.99
N ILE A 316 8.21 -1.32 9.06
CA ILE A 316 6.94 -1.99 8.78
C ILE A 316 7.10 -3.50 8.69
N TYR A 317 6.03 -4.19 9.01
CA TYR A 317 5.91 -5.63 8.85
C TYR A 317 5.65 -6.03 7.40
N GLU A 318 5.99 -7.27 7.05
CA GLU A 318 5.42 -7.91 5.86
C GLU A 318 3.91 -8.10 6.01
N VAL A 319 3.18 -8.16 4.90
CA VAL A 319 1.73 -8.43 4.94
C VAL A 319 1.48 -9.85 5.42
N LEU A 320 0.66 -9.99 6.47
CA LEU A 320 0.14 -11.27 6.93
C LEU A 320 -1.10 -11.62 6.10
N VAL A 321 -0.89 -12.44 5.10
CA VAL A 321 -1.91 -12.80 4.10
C VAL A 321 -3.09 -13.54 4.74
N ASN A 322 -4.31 -13.23 4.31
CA ASN A 322 -5.53 -13.98 4.63
C ASN A 322 -6.14 -14.58 3.36
N ARG A 323 -5.85 -15.85 3.10
CA ARG A 323 -6.32 -16.56 1.89
C ARG A 323 -7.82 -16.76 1.89
N THR A 324 -8.41 -17.10 3.06
CA THR A 324 -9.87 -17.25 3.21
C THR A 324 -10.60 -15.97 2.80
N GLY A 325 -10.05 -14.80 3.19
CA GLY A 325 -10.56 -13.51 2.75
C GLY A 325 -10.37 -13.31 1.25
N GLY A 326 -9.22 -13.69 0.69
CA GLY A 326 -8.95 -13.66 -0.74
C GLY A 326 -9.94 -14.51 -1.55
N GLU A 327 -10.36 -15.68 -1.04
CA GLU A 327 -11.37 -16.53 -1.69
C GLU A 327 -12.77 -15.89 -1.72
N ILE A 328 -13.11 -15.07 -0.71
CA ILE A 328 -14.35 -14.29 -0.70
C ILE A 328 -14.26 -13.18 -1.75
N MET A 329 -13.15 -12.45 -1.79
CA MET A 329 -12.90 -11.39 -2.76
C MET A 329 -12.93 -11.94 -4.19
N GLN A 330 -12.24 -13.06 -4.47
CA GLN A 330 -12.18 -13.71 -5.79
C GLN A 330 -13.58 -13.99 -6.35
N LYS A 331 -14.47 -14.54 -5.54
CA LYS A 331 -15.86 -14.78 -5.93
C LYS A 331 -16.60 -13.50 -6.34
N ASN A 332 -16.31 -12.39 -5.68
CA ASN A 332 -16.91 -11.11 -6.01
C ASN A 332 -16.35 -10.52 -7.30
N LEU A 333 -15.06 -10.70 -7.57
CA LEU A 333 -14.46 -10.32 -8.85
C LEU A 333 -15.08 -11.11 -10.01
N GLU A 334 -15.24 -12.43 -9.86
CA GLU A 334 -15.89 -13.29 -10.84
C GLU A 334 -17.35 -12.91 -11.11
N LEU A 335 -18.09 -12.47 -10.07
CA LEU A 335 -19.45 -11.96 -10.19
C LEU A 335 -19.55 -10.61 -10.91
N LEU A 336 -18.57 -9.72 -10.71
CA LEU A 336 -18.49 -8.42 -11.38
C LEU A 336 -18.11 -8.55 -12.85
N GLY A 337 -17.28 -9.54 -13.18
CA GLY A 337 -16.72 -9.70 -14.51
C GLY A 337 -15.63 -8.67 -14.83
N PRO A 338 -15.06 -8.72 -16.05
CA PRO A 338 -13.94 -7.86 -16.45
C PRO A 338 -14.35 -6.39 -16.64
N ILE A 339 -13.39 -5.48 -16.50
CA ILE A 339 -13.55 -4.07 -16.87
C ILE A 339 -13.59 -3.95 -18.42
N SER A 340 -14.56 -3.19 -18.95
CA SER A 340 -14.61 -2.90 -20.39
C SER A 340 -13.89 -1.59 -20.72
N TYR A 341 -12.91 -1.65 -21.59
CA TYR A 341 -12.18 -0.50 -22.10
C TYR A 341 -12.61 -0.16 -23.53
N THR A 342 -12.65 1.14 -23.85
CA THR A 342 -12.89 1.63 -25.21
C THR A 342 -11.63 1.47 -26.07
N ASP A 343 -11.79 1.59 -27.40
CA ASP A 343 -10.64 1.60 -28.32
C ASP A 343 -9.70 2.76 -28.03
N GLN A 344 -10.22 3.92 -27.62
CA GLN A 344 -9.44 5.09 -27.27
C GLN A 344 -8.61 4.84 -25.99
N GLU A 345 -9.17 4.23 -24.94
CA GLU A 345 -8.47 3.85 -23.71
C GLU A 345 -7.40 2.79 -23.99
N THR A 346 -7.71 1.82 -24.84
CA THR A 346 -6.73 0.80 -25.26
C THR A 346 -5.59 1.42 -26.06
N ALA A 347 -5.87 2.37 -26.96
CA ALA A 347 -4.86 3.10 -27.71
C ALA A 347 -3.96 3.96 -26.79
N PHE A 348 -4.56 4.64 -25.79
CA PHE A 348 -3.81 5.38 -24.78
C PHE A 348 -2.89 4.45 -23.99
N GLY A 349 -3.39 3.28 -23.54
CA GLY A 349 -2.59 2.27 -22.84
C GLY A 349 -1.39 1.79 -23.66
N LYS A 350 -1.59 1.50 -24.95
CA LYS A 350 -0.50 1.14 -25.87
C LYS A 350 0.51 2.27 -26.03
N ALA A 351 0.05 3.52 -26.11
CA ALA A 351 0.95 4.68 -26.21
C ALA A 351 1.81 4.87 -24.93
N ILE A 352 1.24 4.66 -23.74
CA ILE A 352 2.00 4.60 -22.46
C ILE A 352 3.07 3.51 -22.52
N GLN A 353 2.69 2.28 -22.94
CA GLN A 353 3.62 1.15 -23.05
C GLN A 353 4.76 1.45 -24.02
N LYS A 354 4.45 2.00 -25.19
CA LYS A 354 5.45 2.45 -26.16
C LYS A 354 6.41 3.48 -25.58
N ALA A 355 5.88 4.52 -24.91
CA ALA A 355 6.68 5.59 -24.30
C ALA A 355 7.56 5.10 -23.14
N THR A 356 7.17 4.00 -22.47
CA THR A 356 7.94 3.36 -21.39
C THR A 356 8.77 2.16 -21.85
N GLY A 357 8.84 1.90 -23.16
CA GLY A 357 9.64 0.78 -23.73
C GLY A 357 9.08 -0.60 -23.38
N LYS A 358 7.76 -0.72 -23.22
CA LYS A 358 7.08 -1.98 -22.92
C LYS A 358 6.31 -2.52 -24.13
N PRO A 359 5.99 -3.83 -24.18
CA PRO A 359 5.14 -4.40 -25.23
C PRO A 359 3.76 -3.72 -25.30
N GLU A 360 3.32 -3.33 -26.48
CA GLU A 360 2.08 -2.58 -26.73
C GLU A 360 0.84 -3.49 -26.72
N VAL A 361 0.54 -4.13 -25.57
CA VAL A 361 -0.60 -5.04 -25.41
C VAL A 361 -1.89 -4.32 -24.98
N GLY A 362 -1.79 -3.09 -24.46
CA GLY A 362 -2.93 -2.28 -24.01
C GLY A 362 -3.35 -2.61 -22.58
N MET A 363 -4.66 -2.39 -22.29
CA MET A 363 -5.22 -2.61 -20.97
C MET A 363 -5.51 -4.09 -20.72
N ASP A 364 -5.18 -4.58 -19.54
CA ASP A 364 -5.55 -5.92 -19.09
C ASP A 364 -6.84 -5.84 -18.25
N SER A 365 -7.89 -6.49 -18.76
CA SER A 365 -9.19 -6.60 -18.07
C SER A 365 -9.44 -7.97 -17.48
N LYS A 366 -8.51 -8.91 -17.65
CA LYS A 366 -8.66 -10.29 -17.17
C LYS A 366 -8.67 -10.33 -15.66
N ILE A 367 -9.62 -11.06 -15.08
CA ILE A 367 -9.60 -11.43 -13.68
C ILE A 367 -8.64 -12.61 -13.54
N GLU A 368 -7.54 -12.40 -12.83
CA GLU A 368 -6.61 -13.46 -12.52
C GLU A 368 -7.22 -14.46 -11.54
N SER A 369 -6.92 -15.73 -11.71
CA SER A 369 -7.33 -16.74 -10.74
C SER A 369 -6.55 -16.60 -9.45
N LEU A 370 -7.23 -16.86 -8.32
CA LEU A 370 -6.58 -16.86 -7.02
C LEU A 370 -5.35 -17.77 -7.01
N ARG A 371 -4.21 -17.25 -6.59
CA ARG A 371 -2.95 -18.01 -6.58
C ARG A 371 -3.03 -19.21 -5.66
N GLU A 372 -2.61 -20.40 -6.11
CA GLU A 372 -2.66 -21.62 -5.31
C GLU A 372 -1.67 -21.60 -4.13
N THR A 373 -0.51 -21.01 -4.34
CA THR A 373 0.55 -20.89 -3.34
C THR A 373 1.00 -19.44 -3.20
N GLU A 374 1.32 -19.02 -1.98
CA GLU A 374 2.04 -17.76 -1.74
C GLU A 374 3.41 -17.87 -2.39
N LYS A 375 3.57 -17.29 -3.57
CA LYS A 375 4.89 -17.16 -4.20
C LYS A 375 5.70 -16.12 -3.42
N ASN A 376 7.01 -16.09 -3.67
CA ASN A 376 7.89 -15.10 -3.10
C ASN A 376 7.22 -13.73 -3.12
N PRO A 377 7.30 -12.97 -2.02
CA PRO A 377 6.70 -11.64 -1.95
C PRO A 377 7.19 -10.79 -3.12
N GLY A 378 6.34 -9.93 -3.63
CA GLY A 378 6.74 -8.89 -4.57
C GLY A 378 7.86 -8.03 -4.00
N GLY A 379 8.54 -7.23 -4.81
CA GLY A 379 9.61 -6.34 -4.36
C GLY A 379 9.12 -5.14 -3.54
N GLY A 380 7.80 -4.93 -3.39
CA GLY A 380 7.18 -3.82 -2.68
C GLY A 380 7.05 -4.04 -1.19
N SER A 381 6.86 -2.94 -0.47
CA SER A 381 6.56 -2.89 0.95
C SER A 381 5.39 -1.93 1.15
N THR A 382 4.54 -2.17 2.13
CA THR A 382 3.42 -1.30 2.51
C THR A 382 3.14 -1.41 3.99
N ASP A 383 2.78 -0.31 4.63
CA ASP A 383 2.37 -0.29 6.04
C ASP A 383 0.98 -0.88 6.31
N VAL A 384 0.26 -1.33 5.26
CA VAL A 384 -0.85 -2.28 5.40
C VAL A 384 -0.37 -3.60 6.04
N GLY A 385 0.93 -3.90 5.95
CA GLY A 385 1.58 -4.96 6.73
C GLY A 385 1.24 -4.86 8.21
N ASP A 386 1.46 -3.71 8.82
CA ASP A 386 1.21 -3.47 10.25
C ASP A 386 -0.26 -3.65 10.62
N VAL A 387 -1.18 -3.16 9.79
CA VAL A 387 -2.61 -3.43 9.95
C VAL A 387 -2.88 -4.94 9.92
N SER A 388 -2.29 -5.66 8.97
CA SER A 388 -2.51 -7.10 8.78
C SER A 388 -2.00 -7.98 9.92
N TRP A 389 -1.08 -7.50 10.75
CA TRP A 389 -0.63 -8.18 11.97
C TRP A 389 -1.50 -7.90 13.18
N ASN A 390 -2.46 -6.96 13.10
CA ASN A 390 -3.38 -6.61 14.18
C ASN A 390 -4.81 -7.05 13.90
N VAL A 391 -5.23 -7.06 12.64
CA VAL A 391 -6.56 -7.49 12.21
C VAL A 391 -6.46 -8.27 10.90
N PRO A 392 -7.30 -9.30 10.65
CA PRO A 392 -7.35 -9.94 9.35
C PRO A 392 -7.55 -8.90 8.24
N ASN A 393 -6.67 -8.88 7.22
CA ASN A 393 -6.78 -7.99 6.08
C ASN A 393 -7.10 -8.76 4.80
N ILE A 394 -8.08 -8.28 4.04
CA ILE A 394 -8.45 -8.78 2.71
C ILE A 394 -8.02 -7.77 1.69
N ASN A 395 -7.13 -8.14 0.78
CA ASN A 395 -6.56 -7.23 -0.19
C ASN A 395 -6.99 -7.55 -1.63
N LEU A 396 -6.96 -6.52 -2.49
CA LEU A 396 -7.39 -6.52 -3.89
C LEU A 396 -6.45 -5.66 -4.71
N SER A 397 -6.05 -6.11 -5.90
CA SER A 397 -5.42 -5.28 -6.93
C SER A 397 -6.40 -5.06 -8.09
N VAL A 398 -6.45 -3.85 -8.64
CA VAL A 398 -7.31 -3.53 -9.79
C VAL A 398 -6.52 -2.74 -10.83
N THR A 399 -6.72 -3.11 -12.10
CA THR A 399 -6.12 -2.43 -13.25
C THR A 399 -6.54 -0.96 -13.32
N VAL A 400 -5.57 -0.06 -13.16
CA VAL A 400 -5.69 1.40 -13.35
C VAL A 400 -4.68 1.94 -14.36
N ALA A 401 -3.73 1.10 -14.78
CA ALA A 401 -2.71 1.40 -15.76
C ALA A 401 -2.46 0.18 -16.66
N PRO A 402 -1.92 0.33 -17.87
CA PRO A 402 -1.64 -0.80 -18.75
C PRO A 402 -0.58 -1.73 -18.17
N LYS A 403 -0.61 -2.98 -18.61
CA LYS A 403 0.33 -4.02 -18.15
C LYS A 403 1.78 -3.56 -18.28
N ASP A 404 2.61 -3.96 -17.32
CA ASP A 404 4.04 -3.64 -17.23
C ASP A 404 4.38 -2.13 -17.10
N THR A 405 3.39 -1.28 -16.81
CA THR A 405 3.65 0.14 -16.47
C THR A 405 4.62 0.21 -15.30
N PRO A 406 5.72 0.99 -15.42
CA PRO A 406 6.61 1.19 -14.27
C PRO A 406 5.87 1.96 -13.18
N TRP A 407 5.80 1.39 -11.97
CA TRP A 407 5.20 2.05 -10.80
C TRP A 407 6.14 3.15 -10.28
N HIS A 408 5.61 4.09 -9.49
CA HIS A 408 6.31 5.30 -9.05
C HIS A 408 6.88 6.10 -10.24
N SER A 409 6.08 6.24 -11.28
CA SER A 409 6.46 6.97 -12.49
C SER A 409 5.36 7.89 -13.01
N TRP A 410 5.74 8.78 -13.91
CA TRP A 410 4.85 9.68 -14.64
C TRP A 410 3.69 8.91 -15.34
N ALA A 411 3.94 7.68 -15.77
CA ALA A 411 2.97 6.87 -16.51
C ALA A 411 1.75 6.50 -15.66
N VAL A 412 1.94 6.20 -14.37
CA VAL A 412 0.85 5.94 -13.41
C VAL A 412 0.08 7.24 -13.15
N VAL A 413 0.78 8.37 -12.96
CA VAL A 413 0.13 9.69 -12.77
C VAL A 413 -0.75 10.04 -13.96
N ALA A 414 -0.27 9.83 -15.19
CA ALA A 414 -1.04 10.08 -16.41
C ALA A 414 -2.33 9.24 -16.46
N CYS A 415 -2.28 7.98 -16.05
CA CYS A 415 -3.44 7.08 -16.03
C CYS A 415 -4.42 7.42 -14.90
N GLY A 416 -3.91 7.89 -13.74
CA GLY A 416 -4.70 8.15 -12.53
C GLY A 416 -5.68 9.33 -12.64
N GLY A 417 -5.44 10.28 -13.55
CA GLY A 417 -6.31 11.43 -13.80
C GLY A 417 -7.22 11.26 -15.04
N MET A 418 -7.48 10.02 -15.48
CA MET A 418 -8.31 9.78 -16.66
C MET A 418 -9.20 8.54 -16.52
N SER A 419 -10.06 8.31 -17.52
CA SER A 419 -11.10 7.26 -17.50
C SER A 419 -10.57 5.84 -17.24
N ILE A 420 -9.33 5.52 -17.60
CA ILE A 420 -8.68 4.22 -17.30
C ILE A 420 -8.60 4.05 -15.78
N GLY A 421 -8.04 5.02 -15.07
CA GLY A 421 -7.94 5.02 -13.62
C GLY A 421 -9.32 5.05 -12.95
N HIS A 422 -10.22 5.92 -13.42
CA HIS A 422 -11.59 6.05 -12.89
C HIS A 422 -12.37 4.73 -12.97
N LYS A 423 -12.26 3.97 -14.07
CA LYS A 423 -12.91 2.66 -14.20
C LYS A 423 -12.39 1.66 -13.18
N GLY A 424 -11.07 1.60 -13.00
CA GLY A 424 -10.45 0.75 -11.98
C GLY A 424 -10.88 1.12 -10.58
N MET A 425 -10.89 2.40 -10.25
CA MET A 425 -11.35 2.95 -8.97
C MET A 425 -12.80 2.55 -8.65
N VAL A 426 -13.72 2.77 -9.58
CA VAL A 426 -15.14 2.42 -9.39
C VAL A 426 -15.32 0.91 -9.28
N TYR A 427 -14.56 0.13 -10.04
CA TYR A 427 -14.56 -1.33 -9.96
C TYR A 427 -14.08 -1.82 -8.58
N ALA A 428 -12.98 -1.26 -8.06
CA ALA A 428 -12.45 -1.58 -6.74
C ALA A 428 -13.46 -1.27 -5.62
N SER A 429 -14.14 -0.11 -5.71
CA SER A 429 -15.20 0.26 -4.77
C SER A 429 -16.32 -0.80 -4.71
N LYS A 430 -16.79 -1.27 -5.88
CA LYS A 430 -17.81 -2.34 -5.96
C LYS A 430 -17.32 -3.66 -5.37
N ALA A 431 -16.11 -4.09 -5.74
CA ALA A 431 -15.53 -5.36 -5.29
C ALA A 431 -15.36 -5.39 -3.77
N MET A 432 -14.82 -4.32 -3.19
CA MET A 432 -14.68 -4.18 -1.74
C MET A 432 -16.03 -4.18 -1.04
N ALA A 433 -16.99 -3.36 -1.50
CA ALA A 433 -18.31 -3.29 -0.87
C ALA A 433 -19.07 -4.62 -0.93
N MET A 434 -19.00 -5.35 -2.04
CA MET A 434 -19.61 -6.70 -2.16
C MET A 434 -18.95 -7.69 -1.21
N THR A 435 -17.63 -7.63 -1.03
CA THR A 435 -16.88 -8.48 -0.09
C THR A 435 -17.25 -8.16 1.35
N MET A 436 -17.33 -6.87 1.69
CA MET A 436 -17.80 -6.44 3.01
C MET A 436 -19.23 -6.91 3.28
N ALA A 437 -20.14 -6.82 2.30
CA ALA A 437 -21.51 -7.31 2.43
C ALA A 437 -21.57 -8.81 2.74
N ASP A 438 -20.77 -9.65 2.08
CA ASP A 438 -20.68 -11.08 2.39
C ASP A 438 -20.29 -11.34 3.85
N LEU A 439 -19.36 -10.51 4.39
CA LEU A 439 -18.94 -10.59 5.80
C LEU A 439 -20.05 -10.14 6.76
N PHE A 440 -20.81 -9.08 6.41
CA PHE A 440 -21.96 -8.62 7.20
C PHE A 440 -23.11 -9.64 7.19
N GLU A 441 -23.39 -10.24 6.04
CA GLU A 441 -24.48 -11.21 5.86
C GLU A 441 -24.18 -12.57 6.50
N ASN A 442 -22.91 -12.94 6.61
CA ASN A 442 -22.51 -14.28 7.05
C ASN A 442 -21.42 -14.25 8.15
N PRO A 443 -21.80 -14.23 9.43
CA PRO A 443 -20.86 -14.26 10.55
C PRO A 443 -19.88 -15.44 10.54
N LYS A 444 -20.24 -16.57 9.90
CA LYS A 444 -19.33 -17.73 9.77
C LYS A 444 -18.12 -17.41 8.88
N LEU A 445 -18.26 -16.50 7.90
CA LEU A 445 -17.14 -16.06 7.09
C LEU A 445 -16.17 -15.22 7.94
N VAL A 446 -16.68 -14.30 8.75
CA VAL A 446 -15.86 -13.53 9.70
C VAL A 446 -15.09 -14.46 10.63
N THR A 447 -15.76 -15.48 11.19
CA THR A 447 -15.11 -16.49 12.05
C THR A 447 -13.96 -17.20 11.33
N LYS A 448 -14.19 -17.70 10.11
CA LYS A 448 -13.15 -18.40 9.31
C LYS A 448 -11.95 -17.50 8.99
N VAL A 449 -12.21 -16.26 8.59
CA VAL A 449 -11.15 -15.26 8.31
C VAL A 449 -10.32 -14.98 9.56
N LYS A 450 -10.96 -14.86 10.74
CA LYS A 450 -10.30 -14.67 12.03
C LYS A 450 -9.52 -15.90 12.49
N GLU A 451 -10.02 -17.11 12.24
CA GLU A 451 -9.33 -18.37 12.56
C GLU A 451 -8.03 -18.52 11.75
N GLU A 452 -8.08 -18.24 10.45
CA GLU A 452 -6.86 -18.25 9.63
C GLU A 452 -5.86 -17.20 10.10
N PHE A 453 -6.30 -15.98 10.36
CA PHE A 453 -5.45 -14.91 10.89
C PHE A 453 -4.76 -15.37 12.19
N LYS A 454 -5.52 -15.91 13.15
CA LYS A 454 -4.97 -16.40 14.41
C LYS A 454 -3.94 -17.52 14.19
N THR A 455 -4.24 -18.44 13.28
CA THR A 455 -3.34 -19.56 12.96
C THR A 455 -2.03 -19.06 12.33
N ARG A 456 -2.10 -18.09 11.39
CA ARG A 456 -0.92 -17.54 10.71
C ARG A 456 -0.07 -16.64 11.60
N LYS A 457 -0.72 -15.83 12.44
CA LYS A 457 -0.03 -14.96 13.40
C LYS A 457 0.65 -15.78 14.49
N GLY A 458 0.03 -16.89 14.93
CA GLY A 458 0.52 -17.70 16.03
C GLY A 458 0.59 -16.89 17.33
N ASP A 459 1.66 -17.11 18.09
CA ASP A 459 1.93 -16.41 19.36
C ASP A 459 2.74 -15.12 19.18
N GLU A 460 3.02 -14.71 17.93
CA GLU A 460 3.84 -13.53 17.64
C GLU A 460 3.09 -12.26 18.04
N LYS A 461 3.72 -11.47 18.91
CA LYS A 461 3.18 -10.17 19.33
C LYS A 461 3.60 -9.10 18.33
N TYR A 462 2.66 -8.24 17.98
CA TYR A 462 3.00 -7.05 17.21
C TYR A 462 3.74 -6.05 18.10
N GLU A 463 4.78 -5.45 17.54
CA GLU A 463 5.57 -4.40 18.16
C GLU A 463 5.84 -3.33 17.10
N ALA A 464 5.28 -2.14 17.27
CA ALA A 464 5.47 -1.03 16.36
C ALA A 464 6.96 -0.66 16.24
N MET A 465 7.45 -0.53 15.00
CA MET A 465 8.84 -0.14 14.74
C MET A 465 8.94 1.37 14.49
N ILE A 466 8.65 2.14 15.53
CA ILE A 466 8.70 3.61 15.55
C ILE A 466 9.42 4.09 16.82
N ASP A 467 9.94 5.32 16.77
CA ASP A 467 10.57 5.99 17.89
C ASP A 467 9.98 7.39 18.02
N GLY A 468 9.14 7.56 19.06
CA GLY A 468 8.46 8.82 19.32
C GLY A 468 7.23 9.13 18.44
N PRO A 469 6.79 10.41 18.43
CA PRO A 469 5.61 10.85 17.68
C PRO A 469 5.84 10.86 16.17
N PRO A 470 4.77 10.90 15.36
CA PRO A 470 4.89 11.06 13.92
C PRO A 470 5.73 12.30 13.55
N PRO A 471 6.66 12.20 12.57
CA PRO A 471 7.59 13.28 12.25
C PRO A 471 6.95 14.37 11.36
N ILE A 472 5.84 14.94 11.83
CA ILE A 472 5.06 15.98 11.14
C ILE A 472 5.87 17.29 11.10
N GLY A 473 5.95 17.92 9.91
CA GLY A 473 6.71 19.18 9.72
C GLY A 473 8.22 18.99 9.48
N ASN A 474 8.71 17.76 9.43
CA ASN A 474 10.12 17.43 9.12
C ASN A 474 10.33 17.05 7.63
N ASN A 475 9.80 17.86 6.71
CA ASN A 475 9.88 17.64 5.25
C ASN A 475 11.15 18.21 4.62
#